data_85817cb90b376fdf59da8791f3a52f75
#
_entry.id   85817cb90b376fdf59da8791f3a52f75
#
_cell.length_a   1.000
_cell.length_b   1.000
_cell.length_c   1.000
_cell.angle_alpha   90.00
_cell.angle_beta   90.00
_cell.angle_gamma   90.00
#
_symmetry.space_group_name_H-M   'P 1'
#
loop_
_entity.id
_entity.type
_entity.pdbx_description
1 polymer ?
#
loop_
_entity_poly.entity_id
_entity_poly.type
_entity_poly.pdbx_seq_one_letter_code
_entity_poly.pdbx_strand_id
1 'polypeptide(L)'
;AKRGYNLILVSRTREKLDQTSKKLIQNFNIKCDYFSSDLTLIESPDEIYQFTSQKKYNVSILVNNAGYALPNAFHENSMEDEERCLRVLGTSVIALTKKYINDMIANGGGRIMIVSSVAAFAPASSLQSLYGPVKTFMNRFSESLSFYNKYGITSTAVCPGYTVTNFHSASGVQKEMDSVPSF
;
A
#
# COMPACT_ATOMS: atom_id res chain seq x y z
N ALA A 1 -4.91 -10.91 10.81
CA ALA A 1 -5.66 -11.19 12.03
C ALA A 1 -6.18 -12.64 12.06
N LYS A 2 -7.15 -13.04 11.21
CA LYS A 2 -7.78 -14.40 11.22
C LYS A 2 -6.79 -15.58 11.20
N ARG A 3 -5.58 -15.39 10.68
CA ARG A 3 -4.50 -16.41 10.64
C ARG A 3 -3.50 -16.29 11.80
N GLY A 4 -3.81 -15.52 12.85
CA GLY A 4 -2.96 -15.37 14.04
C GLY A 4 -1.77 -14.43 13.89
N TYR A 5 -1.62 -13.72 12.76
CA TYR A 5 -0.55 -12.74 12.62
C TYR A 5 -0.79 -11.51 13.49
N ASN A 6 0.25 -11.07 14.18
CA ASN A 6 0.27 -9.74 14.77
C ASN A 6 0.35 -8.67 13.68
N LEU A 7 -0.20 -7.49 13.93
CA LEU A 7 -0.32 -6.45 12.93
C LEU A 7 0.27 -5.12 13.39
N ILE A 8 0.82 -4.38 12.44
CA ILE A 8 1.13 -2.97 12.56
C ILE A 8 0.34 -2.26 11.48
N LEU A 9 -0.56 -1.37 11.89
CA LEU A 9 -1.40 -0.60 10.98
C LEU A 9 -0.79 0.76 10.74
N VAL A 10 -0.72 1.19 9.49
CA VAL A 10 -0.23 2.52 9.11
C VAL A 10 -1.27 3.22 8.26
N SER A 11 -1.69 4.40 8.66
CA SER A 11 -2.51 5.33 7.88
C SER A 11 -2.45 6.74 8.47
N ARG A 12 -3.12 7.71 7.85
CA ARG A 12 -3.10 9.11 8.28
C ARG A 12 -3.97 9.40 9.51
N THR A 13 -5.07 8.68 9.67
CA THR A 13 -6.10 9.01 10.68
C THR A 13 -5.90 8.16 11.94
N ARG A 14 -5.34 8.77 12.99
CA ARG A 14 -5.01 8.09 14.24
C ARG A 14 -6.23 7.46 14.92
N GLU A 15 -7.35 8.17 14.94
CA GLU A 15 -8.58 7.70 15.58
C GLU A 15 -9.13 6.42 14.91
N LYS A 16 -9.08 6.37 13.57
CA LYS A 16 -9.49 5.18 12.81
C LYS A 16 -8.54 4.00 13.04
N LEU A 17 -7.24 4.28 13.16
CA LEU A 17 -6.24 3.27 13.48
C LEU A 17 -6.47 2.67 14.86
N ASP A 18 -6.68 3.50 15.88
CA ASP A 18 -6.96 3.08 17.24
C ASP A 18 -8.21 2.19 17.32
N GLN A 19 -9.32 2.65 16.73
CA GLN A 19 -10.57 1.89 16.67
C GLN A 19 -10.39 0.55 15.97
N THR A 20 -9.67 0.54 14.84
CA THR A 20 -9.42 -0.69 14.06
C THR A 20 -8.52 -1.64 14.84
N SER A 21 -7.47 -1.15 15.46
CA SER A 21 -6.56 -1.94 16.30
C SER A 21 -7.32 -2.62 17.44
N LYS A 22 -8.12 -1.87 18.21
CA LYS A 22 -8.95 -2.41 19.29
C LYS A 22 -9.89 -3.53 18.83
N LYS A 23 -10.60 -3.31 17.69
CA LYS A 23 -11.48 -4.33 17.09
C LYS A 23 -10.71 -5.60 16.70
N LEU A 24 -9.52 -5.45 16.12
CA LEU A 24 -8.71 -6.59 15.68
C LEU A 24 -8.17 -7.39 16.89
N ILE A 25 -7.70 -6.72 17.92
CA ILE A 25 -7.27 -7.36 19.17
C ILE A 25 -8.43 -8.14 19.79
N GLN A 26 -9.58 -7.50 19.94
CA GLN A 26 -10.76 -8.12 20.57
C GLN A 26 -11.28 -9.31 19.78
N ASN A 27 -11.33 -9.23 18.43
CA ASN A 27 -11.94 -10.27 17.60
C ASN A 27 -11.00 -11.44 17.29
N PHE A 28 -9.69 -11.25 17.35
CA PHE A 28 -8.74 -12.25 16.85
C PHE A 28 -7.65 -12.63 17.87
N ASN A 29 -7.66 -12.02 19.06
CA ASN A 29 -6.67 -12.27 20.13
C ASN A 29 -5.22 -12.17 19.63
N ILE A 30 -4.89 -11.14 18.85
CA ILE A 30 -3.57 -10.83 18.32
C ILE A 30 -3.01 -9.57 18.95
N LYS A 31 -1.71 -9.33 18.82
CA LYS A 31 -1.14 -8.00 19.05
C LYS A 31 -1.36 -7.14 17.80
N CYS A 32 -1.87 -5.95 17.98
CA CYS A 32 -2.09 -5.00 16.90
C CYS A 32 -1.66 -3.61 17.36
N ASP A 33 -0.56 -3.12 16.81
CA ASP A 33 -0.07 -1.77 17.04
C ASP A 33 -0.38 -0.89 15.83
N TYR A 34 -0.18 0.41 15.97
CA TYR A 34 -0.39 1.32 14.84
C TYR A 34 0.54 2.53 14.90
N PHE A 35 0.77 3.10 13.73
CA PHE A 35 1.54 4.33 13.54
C PHE A 35 0.80 5.25 12.57
N SER A 36 0.55 6.50 12.98
CA SER A 36 -0.08 7.50 12.10
C SER A 36 0.98 8.18 11.26
N SER A 37 0.90 8.06 9.94
CA SER A 37 1.85 8.65 9.00
C SER A 37 1.19 8.96 7.66
N ASP A 38 1.64 10.03 7.01
CA ASP A 38 1.22 10.43 5.68
C ASP A 38 2.28 10.08 4.63
N LEU A 39 2.03 9.07 3.83
CA LEU A 39 2.96 8.60 2.79
C LEU A 39 3.17 9.58 1.63
N THR A 40 2.51 10.73 1.63
CA THR A 40 2.86 11.85 0.73
C THR A 40 4.13 12.57 1.17
N LEU A 41 4.57 12.39 2.40
CA LEU A 41 5.79 12.98 2.94
C LEU A 41 6.99 12.07 2.69
N ILE A 42 8.14 12.68 2.39
CA ILE A 42 9.36 11.95 2.04
C ILE A 42 9.93 11.18 3.24
N GLU A 43 9.72 11.70 4.44
CA GLU A 43 10.24 11.18 5.70
C GLU A 43 9.46 9.96 6.20
N SER A 44 8.20 9.82 5.78
CA SER A 44 7.27 8.81 6.31
C SER A 44 7.81 7.36 6.29
N PRO A 45 8.47 6.88 5.23
CA PRO A 45 9.04 5.54 5.23
C PRO A 45 10.14 5.36 6.29
N ASP A 46 10.93 6.42 6.58
CA ASP A 46 11.95 6.41 7.63
C ASP A 46 11.33 6.35 9.02
N GLU A 47 10.34 7.17 9.27
CA GLU A 47 9.60 7.21 10.55
C GLU A 47 8.91 5.88 10.86
N ILE A 48 8.26 5.27 9.85
CA ILE A 48 7.61 3.96 9.99
C ILE A 48 8.65 2.88 10.34
N TYR A 49 9.78 2.88 9.65
CA TYR A 49 10.86 1.92 9.91
C TYR A 49 11.47 2.13 11.30
N GLN A 50 11.74 3.38 11.70
CA GLN A 50 12.24 3.71 13.03
C GLN A 50 11.26 3.26 14.13
N PHE A 51 9.96 3.49 13.96
CA PHE A 51 8.94 3.03 14.90
C PHE A 51 9.00 1.50 15.10
N THR A 52 9.08 0.73 14.03
CA THR A 52 9.14 -0.74 14.12
C THR A 52 10.46 -1.23 14.71
N SER A 53 11.58 -0.59 14.37
CA SER A 53 12.91 -0.92 14.86
C SER A 53 13.08 -0.64 16.35
N GLN A 54 12.60 0.53 16.82
CA GLN A 54 12.63 0.88 18.25
C GLN A 54 11.83 -0.10 19.10
N LYS A 55 10.72 -0.62 18.55
CA LYS A 55 9.90 -1.66 19.21
C LYS A 55 10.46 -3.07 19.01
N LYS A 56 11.56 -3.22 18.29
CA LYS A 56 12.19 -4.51 17.99
C LYS A 56 11.22 -5.50 17.31
N TYR A 57 10.35 -4.99 16.44
CA TYR A 57 9.43 -5.83 15.69
C TYR A 57 10.16 -6.50 14.50
N ASN A 58 10.01 -7.82 14.40
CA ASN A 58 10.39 -8.54 13.20
C ASN A 58 9.24 -8.50 12.18
N VAL A 59 9.37 -7.64 11.17
CA VAL A 59 8.38 -7.48 10.11
C VAL A 59 8.63 -8.55 9.03
N SER A 60 7.96 -9.68 9.14
CA SER A 60 8.07 -10.79 8.19
C SER A 60 7.15 -10.65 6.96
N ILE A 61 6.15 -9.78 7.02
CA ILE A 61 5.24 -9.50 5.91
C ILE A 61 5.06 -7.99 5.79
N LEU A 62 5.44 -7.43 4.63
CA LEU A 62 5.19 -6.03 4.27
C LEU A 62 4.04 -5.98 3.27
N VAL A 63 2.98 -5.25 3.61
CA VAL A 63 1.83 -5.04 2.72
C VAL A 63 1.77 -3.57 2.30
N ASN A 64 2.20 -3.28 1.09
CA ASN A 64 2.10 -1.98 0.45
C ASN A 64 0.70 -1.84 -0.17
N ASN A 65 -0.25 -1.34 0.61
CA ASN A 65 -1.66 -1.25 0.26
C ASN A 65 -2.16 0.18 0.04
N ALA A 66 -1.52 1.16 0.67
CA ALA A 66 -1.95 2.55 0.58
C ALA A 66 -2.01 3.05 -0.87
N GLY A 67 -3.06 3.77 -1.20
CA GLY A 67 -3.22 4.33 -2.52
C GLY A 67 -4.51 5.12 -2.67
N TYR A 68 -4.50 5.99 -3.65
CA TYR A 68 -5.66 6.74 -4.15
C TYR A 68 -5.41 7.09 -5.61
N ALA A 69 -6.42 7.56 -6.32
CA ALA A 69 -6.29 8.07 -7.66
C ALA A 69 -6.79 9.53 -7.70
N LEU A 70 -6.30 10.32 -8.64
CA LEU A 70 -6.77 11.68 -8.86
C LEU A 70 -8.03 11.63 -9.76
N PRO A 71 -9.08 12.39 -9.42
CA PRO A 71 -10.36 12.27 -10.11
C PRO A 71 -10.42 12.97 -11.48
N ASN A 72 -9.53 13.94 -11.71
CA ASN A 72 -9.60 14.83 -12.87
C ASN A 72 -8.73 14.33 -14.04
N ALA A 73 -8.91 14.91 -15.21
CA ALA A 73 -8.01 14.74 -16.34
C ALA A 73 -6.62 15.30 -16.02
N PHE A 74 -5.58 14.78 -16.68
CA PHE A 74 -4.18 15.11 -16.36
C PHE A 74 -3.88 16.62 -16.38
N HIS A 75 -4.41 17.35 -17.35
CA HIS A 75 -4.18 18.80 -17.48
C HIS A 75 -4.92 19.66 -16.44
N GLU A 76 -5.84 19.07 -15.69
CA GLU A 76 -6.63 19.75 -14.64
C GLU A 76 -6.03 19.57 -13.26
N ASN A 77 -5.14 18.59 -13.08
CA ASN A 77 -4.44 18.37 -11.81
C ASN A 77 -3.22 19.29 -11.71
N SER A 78 -2.89 19.69 -10.49
CA SER A 78 -1.60 20.34 -10.25
C SER A 78 -0.45 19.32 -10.31
N MET A 79 0.74 19.77 -10.67
CA MET A 79 1.92 18.90 -10.62
C MET A 79 2.21 18.40 -9.19
N GLU A 80 1.88 19.20 -8.18
CA GLU A 80 2.01 18.81 -6.78
C GLU A 80 1.10 17.62 -6.43
N ASP A 81 -0.14 17.60 -6.91
CA ASP A 81 -1.06 16.48 -6.68
C ASP A 81 -0.57 15.21 -7.37
N GLU A 82 -0.06 15.33 -8.61
CA GLU A 82 0.52 14.20 -9.34
C GLU A 82 1.76 13.64 -8.61
N GLU A 83 2.66 14.50 -8.12
CA GLU A 83 3.84 14.07 -7.34
C GLU A 83 3.45 13.40 -6.04
N ARG A 84 2.46 13.93 -5.32
CA ARG A 84 1.95 13.32 -4.08
C ARG A 84 1.33 11.95 -4.36
N CYS A 85 0.57 11.82 -5.44
CA CYS A 85 0.00 10.56 -5.87
C CYS A 85 1.09 9.53 -6.23
N LEU A 86 2.08 9.92 -7.04
CA LEU A 86 3.23 9.11 -7.37
C LEU A 86 4.03 8.68 -6.14
N ARG A 87 4.16 9.58 -5.15
CA ARG A 87 4.84 9.26 -3.90
C ARG A 87 4.13 8.14 -3.14
N VAL A 88 2.83 8.23 -2.97
CA VAL A 88 2.06 7.19 -2.26
C VAL A 88 2.05 5.87 -3.02
N LEU A 89 1.81 5.92 -4.34
CA LEU A 89 1.63 4.71 -5.16
C LEU A 89 2.95 4.04 -5.56
N GLY A 90 4.05 4.80 -5.60
CA GLY A 90 5.33 4.36 -6.16
C GLY A 90 6.49 4.49 -5.19
N THR A 91 6.98 5.71 -4.96
CA THR A 91 8.26 5.90 -4.25
C THR A 91 8.23 5.46 -2.79
N SER A 92 7.10 5.62 -2.07
CA SER A 92 6.96 5.12 -0.71
C SER A 92 6.99 3.58 -0.65
N VAL A 93 6.40 2.92 -1.65
CA VAL A 93 6.44 1.45 -1.80
C VAL A 93 7.88 0.97 -1.96
N ILE A 94 8.66 1.63 -2.83
CA ILE A 94 10.07 1.31 -3.04
C ILE A 94 10.86 1.55 -1.75
N ALA A 95 10.67 2.70 -1.10
CA ALA A 95 11.39 3.09 0.10
C ALA A 95 11.13 2.12 1.26
N LEU A 96 9.87 1.80 1.55
CA LEU A 96 9.52 0.82 2.57
C LEU A 96 10.09 -0.57 2.26
N THR A 97 9.95 -1.02 1.00
CA THR A 97 10.53 -2.29 0.58
C THR A 97 12.04 -2.33 0.80
N LYS A 98 12.74 -1.25 0.42
CA LYS A 98 14.21 -1.16 0.60
C LYS A 98 14.64 -1.19 2.06
N LYS A 99 13.84 -0.61 2.97
CA LYS A 99 14.14 -0.64 4.40
C LYS A 99 13.96 -2.01 5.02
N TYR A 100 12.86 -2.69 4.72
CA TYR A 100 12.56 -3.98 5.34
C TYR A 100 13.27 -5.18 4.69
N ILE A 101 13.69 -5.08 3.42
CA ILE A 101 14.24 -6.23 2.70
C ILE A 101 15.53 -6.76 3.34
N ASN A 102 16.38 -5.89 3.88
CA ASN A 102 17.61 -6.30 4.57
C ASN A 102 17.32 -7.05 5.87
N ASP A 103 16.33 -6.59 6.64
CA ASP A 103 15.89 -7.27 7.86
C ASP A 103 15.29 -8.63 7.52
N MET A 104 14.50 -8.72 6.45
CA MET A 104 13.96 -9.99 5.96
C MET A 104 15.06 -10.96 5.56
N ILE A 105 16.11 -10.50 4.86
CA ILE A 105 17.29 -11.33 4.52
C ILE A 105 17.95 -11.84 5.80
N ALA A 106 18.23 -10.95 6.74
CA ALA A 106 18.89 -11.29 7.99
C ALA A 106 18.08 -12.28 8.86
N ASN A 107 16.74 -12.22 8.76
CA ASN A 107 15.84 -13.10 9.49
C ASN A 107 15.44 -14.39 8.71
N GLY A 108 16.10 -14.69 7.60
CA GLY A 108 15.90 -15.92 6.85
C GLY A 108 14.70 -15.91 5.90
N GLY A 109 14.16 -14.73 5.58
CA GLY A 109 13.10 -14.57 4.58
C GLY A 109 12.00 -13.62 4.97
N GLY A 110 11.07 -13.40 4.03
CA GLY A 110 9.93 -12.51 4.23
C GLY A 110 8.97 -12.52 3.04
N ARG A 111 7.89 -11.79 3.19
CA ARG A 111 6.88 -11.67 2.12
C ARG A 111 6.56 -10.19 1.88
N ILE A 112 6.57 -9.80 0.62
CA ILE A 112 6.21 -8.46 0.18
C ILE A 112 4.95 -8.57 -0.67
N MET A 113 3.91 -7.87 -0.28
CA MET A 113 2.69 -7.74 -1.08
C MET A 113 2.56 -6.30 -1.55
N ILE A 114 2.33 -6.12 -2.83
CA ILE A 114 2.04 -4.82 -3.44
C ILE A 114 0.62 -4.86 -3.98
N VAL A 115 -0.25 -4.01 -3.45
CA VAL A 115 -1.61 -3.89 -3.97
C VAL A 115 -1.59 -2.99 -5.21
N SER A 116 -1.59 -3.66 -6.35
CA SER A 116 -1.67 -3.04 -7.68
C SER A 116 -3.15 -2.84 -8.08
N SER A 117 -3.49 -3.09 -9.34
CA SER A 117 -4.85 -2.97 -9.87
C SER A 117 -4.95 -3.68 -11.23
N VAL A 118 -6.17 -4.08 -11.63
CA VAL A 118 -6.46 -4.45 -13.04
C VAL A 118 -6.18 -3.30 -14.00
N ALA A 119 -6.18 -2.05 -13.54
CA ALA A 119 -5.78 -0.88 -14.33
C ALA A 119 -4.35 -0.98 -14.87
N ALA A 120 -3.49 -1.81 -14.28
CA ALA A 120 -2.16 -2.10 -14.79
C ALA A 120 -2.16 -2.80 -16.16
N PHE A 121 -3.29 -3.39 -16.56
CA PHE A 121 -3.47 -4.16 -17.80
C PHE A 121 -4.55 -3.55 -18.70
N ALA A 122 -5.27 -2.55 -18.20
CA ALA A 122 -6.34 -1.90 -18.96
C ALA A 122 -5.79 -0.93 -20.01
N PRO A 123 -6.56 -0.64 -21.06
CA PRO A 123 -6.26 0.47 -21.98
C PRO A 123 -6.14 1.80 -21.24
N ALA A 124 -5.46 2.76 -21.84
CA ALA A 124 -5.32 4.11 -21.30
C ALA A 124 -6.70 4.77 -21.08
N SER A 125 -6.82 5.51 -19.99
CA SER A 125 -8.00 6.30 -19.63
C SER A 125 -7.67 7.79 -19.66
N SER A 126 -8.63 8.61 -20.05
CA SER A 126 -8.49 10.07 -20.00
C SER A 126 -8.50 10.61 -18.55
N LEU A 127 -9.12 9.86 -17.63
CA LEU A 127 -9.09 10.13 -16.21
C LEU A 127 -8.01 9.27 -15.55
N GLN A 128 -7.44 9.79 -14.45
CA GLN A 128 -6.46 9.05 -13.65
C GLN A 128 -5.23 8.62 -14.47
N SER A 129 -4.73 9.48 -15.34
CA SER A 129 -3.73 9.16 -16.38
C SER A 129 -2.44 8.53 -15.85
N LEU A 130 -2.01 8.83 -14.61
CA LEU A 130 -0.83 8.21 -14.00
C LEU A 130 -1.15 6.94 -13.21
N TYR A 131 -2.41 6.69 -12.85
CA TYR A 131 -2.76 5.54 -12.01
C TYR A 131 -2.42 4.20 -12.66
N GLY A 132 -2.90 3.96 -13.88
CA GLY A 132 -2.58 2.74 -14.64
C GLY A 132 -1.08 2.55 -14.86
N PRO A 133 -0.37 3.55 -15.41
CA PRO A 133 1.09 3.50 -15.59
C PRO A 133 1.86 3.17 -14.30
N VAL A 134 1.52 3.79 -13.17
CA VAL A 134 2.18 3.50 -11.89
C VAL A 134 1.86 2.08 -11.41
N LYS A 135 0.62 1.61 -11.58
CA LYS A 135 0.26 0.23 -11.21
C LYS A 135 0.98 -0.80 -12.09
N THR A 136 1.20 -0.51 -13.38
CA THR A 136 2.06 -1.33 -14.26
C THR A 136 3.51 -1.34 -13.77
N PHE A 137 4.05 -0.18 -13.42
CA PHE A 137 5.38 -0.08 -12.85
C PHE A 137 5.50 -0.92 -11.55
N MET A 138 4.50 -0.89 -10.68
CA MET A 138 4.50 -1.67 -9.44
C MET A 138 4.45 -3.18 -9.71
N ASN A 139 3.75 -3.64 -10.75
CA ASN A 139 3.79 -5.05 -11.15
C ASN A 139 5.20 -5.47 -11.54
N ARG A 140 5.86 -4.68 -12.40
CA ARG A 140 7.25 -4.94 -12.82
C ARG A 140 8.24 -4.85 -11.67
N PHE A 141 8.04 -3.91 -10.76
CA PHE A 141 8.84 -3.84 -9.54
C PHE A 141 8.68 -5.11 -8.68
N SER A 142 7.44 -5.58 -8.48
CA SER A 142 7.19 -6.82 -7.75
C SER A 142 7.87 -8.04 -8.40
N GLU A 143 7.81 -8.13 -9.73
CA GLU A 143 8.48 -9.19 -10.50
C GLU A 143 10.00 -9.13 -10.34
N SER A 144 10.60 -7.94 -10.36
CA SER A 144 12.04 -7.77 -10.18
C SER A 144 12.53 -8.24 -8.80
N LEU A 145 11.66 -8.20 -7.80
CA LEU A 145 11.99 -8.71 -6.46
C LEU A 145 12.08 -10.25 -6.39
N SER A 146 11.68 -10.96 -7.45
CA SER A 146 11.84 -12.44 -7.54
C SER A 146 13.30 -12.88 -7.41
N PHE A 147 14.27 -12.03 -7.75
CA PHE A 147 15.70 -12.29 -7.56
C PHE A 147 16.08 -12.50 -6.07
N TYR A 148 15.23 -12.05 -5.15
CA TYR A 148 15.42 -12.25 -3.71
C TYR A 148 14.87 -13.58 -3.19
N ASN A 149 14.25 -14.42 -4.04
CA ASN A 149 13.79 -15.76 -3.66
C ASN A 149 14.91 -16.62 -3.07
N LYS A 150 16.15 -16.44 -3.54
CA LYS A 150 17.34 -17.12 -2.98
C LYS A 150 17.61 -16.79 -1.49
N TYR A 151 17.02 -15.72 -0.98
CA TYR A 151 17.07 -15.33 0.43
C TYR A 151 15.77 -15.63 1.19
N GLY A 152 14.87 -16.43 0.61
CA GLY A 152 13.58 -16.78 1.20
C GLY A 152 12.54 -15.64 1.14
N ILE A 153 12.77 -14.62 0.31
CA ILE A 153 11.83 -13.49 0.16
C ILE A 153 10.95 -13.71 -1.09
N THR A 154 9.65 -13.60 -0.90
CA THR A 154 8.69 -13.62 -2.02
C THR A 154 8.02 -12.27 -2.17
N SER A 155 7.78 -11.86 -3.42
CA SER A 155 7.01 -10.66 -3.74
C SER A 155 5.79 -11.03 -4.59
N THR A 156 4.65 -10.43 -4.30
CA THR A 156 3.39 -10.65 -5.01
C THR A 156 2.69 -9.34 -5.27
N ALA A 157 2.44 -9.03 -6.55
CA ALA A 157 1.51 -7.98 -6.95
C ALA A 157 0.10 -8.54 -6.98
N VAL A 158 -0.79 -8.00 -6.18
CA VAL A 158 -2.22 -8.32 -6.20
C VAL A 158 -2.93 -7.27 -7.03
N CYS A 159 -3.65 -7.69 -8.06
CA CYS A 159 -4.31 -6.80 -9.03
C CYS A 159 -5.83 -6.89 -8.89
N PRO A 160 -6.43 -6.26 -7.87
CA PRO A 160 -7.89 -6.29 -7.69
C PRO A 160 -8.59 -5.53 -8.81
N GLY A 161 -9.77 -6.00 -9.16
CA GLY A 161 -10.76 -5.26 -9.91
C GLY A 161 -11.50 -4.26 -9.01
N TYR A 162 -12.65 -3.81 -9.47
CA TYR A 162 -13.52 -2.96 -8.67
C TYR A 162 -13.90 -3.67 -7.37
N THR A 163 -13.60 -3.03 -6.26
CA THR A 163 -13.83 -3.58 -4.93
C THR A 163 -14.52 -2.52 -4.08
N VAL A 164 -15.64 -2.88 -3.46
CA VAL A 164 -16.39 -1.96 -2.58
C VAL A 164 -15.55 -1.64 -1.35
N THR A 165 -14.92 -0.49 -1.35
CA THR A 165 -14.04 0.02 -0.29
C THR A 165 -14.13 1.54 -0.25
N ASN A 166 -13.50 2.16 0.74
CA ASN A 166 -13.36 3.61 0.82
C ASN A 166 -12.40 4.21 -0.24
N PHE A 167 -11.82 3.41 -1.13
CA PHE A 167 -10.88 3.88 -2.16
C PHE A 167 -11.55 4.90 -3.09
N HIS A 168 -12.75 4.58 -3.58
CA HIS A 168 -13.46 5.44 -4.54
C HIS A 168 -13.88 6.78 -3.92
N SER A 169 -14.34 6.76 -2.66
CA SER A 169 -14.62 7.98 -1.91
C SER A 169 -13.35 8.81 -1.67
N ALA A 170 -12.24 8.16 -1.35
CA ALA A 170 -10.95 8.84 -1.13
C ALA A 170 -10.36 9.41 -2.42
N SER A 171 -10.71 8.83 -3.58
CA SER A 171 -10.29 9.27 -4.92
C SER A 171 -11.27 10.25 -5.57
N GLY A 172 -12.39 10.61 -4.91
CA GLY A 172 -13.38 11.52 -5.45
C GLY A 172 -14.26 10.96 -6.59
N VAL A 173 -14.18 9.65 -6.87
CA VAL A 173 -14.88 8.99 -8.00
C VAL A 173 -16.01 8.07 -7.56
N GLN A 174 -16.62 8.32 -6.39
CA GLN A 174 -17.67 7.44 -5.85
C GLN A 174 -18.92 7.41 -6.74
N LYS A 175 -19.30 8.54 -7.33
CA LYS A 175 -20.50 8.63 -8.17
C LYS A 175 -20.40 7.79 -9.44
N GLU A 176 -19.22 7.76 -10.06
CA GLU A 176 -18.94 6.93 -11.23
C GLU A 176 -19.02 5.44 -10.86
N MET A 177 -18.61 5.10 -9.65
CA MET A 177 -18.65 3.72 -9.14
C MET A 177 -20.09 3.25 -8.85
N ASP A 178 -20.95 4.14 -8.39
CA ASP A 178 -22.36 3.80 -8.11
C ASP A 178 -23.13 3.44 -9.39
N SER A 179 -22.59 3.79 -10.56
CA SER A 179 -23.13 3.44 -11.88
C SER A 179 -22.64 2.10 -12.44
N VAL A 180 -21.63 1.48 -11.81
CA VAL A 180 -21.10 0.18 -12.24
C VAL A 180 -22.04 -0.94 -11.76
N PRO A 181 -22.52 -1.82 -12.67
CA PRO A 181 -23.35 -2.96 -12.28
C PRO A 181 -22.64 -3.84 -11.22
N SER A 182 -23.37 -4.23 -10.19
CA SER A 182 -22.90 -5.21 -9.23
C SER A 182 -22.88 -6.60 -9.89
N PHE A 183 -21.75 -7.26 -9.90
CA PHE A 183 -21.58 -8.65 -10.30
C PHE A 183 -21.76 -9.57 -9.12
#